data_774daf159076ae6d114b13ccd75cfaf0
#
_entry.id   774daf159076ae6d114b13ccd75cfaf0
#
_cell.length_a   1.000
_cell.length_b   1.000
_cell.length_c   1.000
_cell.angle_alpha   90.00
_cell.angle_beta   90.00
_cell.angle_gamma   90.00
#
_symmetry.space_group_name_H-M   'P 1'
#
loop_
_entity.id
_entity.type
_entity.pdbx_description
1 polymer ?
#
loop_
_entity_poly.entity_id
_entity_poly.type
_entity_poly.pdbx_seq_one_letter_code
_entity_poly.pdbx_strand_id
1 'polypeptide(L)'
;MADRNVHYEAAFEALLRQRGVPYVPVDEAKRALFATAKLKSFDFVVYSKNGPNLLVDVKGRQLRDRAAKRGFETWTTERDVADLMQWEQVFGDGFKAILCFVYWIETPLTPEPGMFEYRDRWYLLMGIDLAEYRNAMRRRSVKWETVSLPAEDFRSLARPLESWL
;
A
#
# COMPACT_ATOMS: atom_id res chain seq x y z
N MET A 1 9.16 -19.42 8.24
CA MET A 1 9.58 -18.48 7.18
C MET A 1 9.50 -17.08 7.75
N ALA A 2 10.63 -16.38 7.82
CA ALA A 2 10.57 -14.98 8.20
C ALA A 2 9.72 -14.25 7.15
N ASP A 3 8.65 -13.68 7.61
CA ASP A 3 7.71 -12.97 6.78
C ASP A 3 8.42 -11.76 6.19
N ARG A 4 8.70 -11.78 4.89
CA ARG A 4 9.46 -10.72 4.22
C ARG A 4 8.77 -9.35 4.29
N ASN A 5 7.49 -9.35 4.65
CA ASN A 5 6.66 -8.15 4.73
C ASN A 5 6.59 -7.54 6.13
N VAL A 6 6.94 -8.28 7.17
CA VAL A 6 6.78 -7.84 8.58
C VAL A 6 7.42 -6.48 8.86
N HIS A 7 8.61 -6.20 8.32
CA HIS A 7 9.25 -4.91 8.60
C HIS A 7 8.63 -3.74 7.83
N TYR A 8 8.01 -3.96 6.68
CA TYR A 8 7.29 -2.92 5.93
C TYR A 8 5.99 -2.53 6.63
N GLU A 9 5.23 -3.52 7.06
CA GLU A 9 4.01 -3.30 7.85
C GLU A 9 4.33 -2.67 9.20
N ALA A 10 5.40 -3.11 9.86
CA ALA A 10 5.85 -2.51 11.12
C ALA A 10 6.25 -1.03 10.96
N ALA A 11 6.91 -0.67 9.87
CA ALA A 11 7.23 0.73 9.57
C ALA A 11 5.96 1.55 9.29
N PHE A 12 4.99 0.99 8.58
CA PHE A 12 3.67 1.60 8.37
C PHE A 12 2.96 1.88 9.69
N GLU A 13 2.85 0.89 10.57
CA GLU A 13 2.24 1.05 11.90
C GLU A 13 2.98 2.10 12.75
N ALA A 14 4.31 2.09 12.72
CA ALA A 14 5.12 3.05 13.47
C ALA A 14 4.85 4.49 13.04
N LEU A 15 4.69 4.73 11.74
CA LEU A 15 4.31 6.05 11.22
C LEU A 15 2.93 6.47 11.74
N LEU A 16 1.93 5.59 11.69
CA LEU A 16 0.59 5.89 12.21
C LEU A 16 0.61 6.21 13.69
N ARG A 17 1.35 5.45 14.49
CA ARG A 17 1.52 5.73 15.94
C ARG A 17 2.19 7.06 16.18
N GLN A 18 3.25 7.38 15.46
CA GLN A 18 3.94 8.66 15.57
C GLN A 18 3.02 9.85 15.24
N ARG A 19 2.14 9.67 14.27
CA ARG A 19 1.17 10.70 13.86
C ARG A 19 -0.10 10.71 14.71
N GLY A 20 -0.24 9.78 15.65
CA GLY A 20 -1.42 9.66 16.49
C GLY A 20 -2.70 9.34 15.72
N VAL A 21 -2.58 8.56 14.64
CA VAL A 21 -3.69 8.14 13.79
C VAL A 21 -4.17 6.76 14.23
N PRO A 22 -5.44 6.61 14.62
CA PRO A 22 -5.98 5.31 15.02
C PRO A 22 -6.06 4.35 13.83
N TYR A 23 -5.72 3.09 14.07
CA TYR A 23 -5.81 2.04 13.06
C TYR A 23 -6.11 0.68 13.71
N VAL A 24 -6.62 -0.24 12.91
CA VAL A 24 -6.86 -1.64 13.30
C VAL A 24 -6.15 -2.54 12.30
N PRO A 25 -5.18 -3.37 12.73
CA PRO A 25 -4.65 -4.40 11.85
C PRO A 25 -5.72 -5.47 11.61
N VAL A 26 -5.81 -5.93 10.36
CA VAL A 26 -6.77 -6.96 9.97
C VAL A 26 -6.12 -8.33 10.12
N ASP A 27 -6.81 -9.23 10.81
CA ASP A 27 -6.37 -10.61 10.97
C ASP A 27 -6.60 -11.39 9.67
N GLU A 28 -5.51 -11.70 8.97
CA GLU A 28 -5.53 -12.47 7.72
C GLU A 28 -6.14 -13.87 7.88
N ALA A 29 -6.12 -14.45 9.07
CA ALA A 29 -6.70 -15.76 9.34
C ALA A 29 -8.23 -15.71 9.32
N LYS A 30 -8.84 -14.56 9.61
CA LYS A 30 -10.29 -14.35 9.59
C LYS A 30 -10.75 -13.87 8.22
N ARG A 31 -10.79 -14.79 7.27
CA ARG A 31 -11.31 -14.49 5.93
C ARG A 31 -12.82 -14.32 5.98
N ALA A 32 -13.30 -13.19 5.51
CA ALA A 32 -14.72 -13.01 5.31
C ALA A 32 -15.22 -13.90 4.18
N LEU A 33 -16.26 -14.65 4.49
CA LEU A 33 -16.97 -15.44 3.50
C LEU A 33 -18.14 -14.60 2.98
N PHE A 34 -18.07 -14.16 1.75
CA PHE A 34 -19.16 -13.51 1.06
C PHE A 34 -19.88 -14.53 0.18
N ALA A 35 -21.12 -14.86 0.52
CA ALA A 35 -21.94 -15.78 -0.24
C ALA A 35 -21.18 -17.07 -0.64
N THR A 36 -20.59 -17.09 -1.84
CA THR A 36 -19.82 -18.22 -2.37
C THR A 36 -18.34 -17.89 -2.61
N ALA A 37 -17.89 -16.64 -2.34
CA ALA A 37 -16.53 -16.19 -2.62
C ALA A 37 -15.74 -15.91 -1.34
N LYS A 38 -14.51 -16.41 -1.28
CA LYS A 38 -13.54 -16.02 -0.27
C LYS A 38 -12.81 -14.78 -0.76
N LEU A 39 -13.02 -13.64 -0.10
CA LEU A 39 -12.22 -12.45 -0.36
C LEU A 39 -10.88 -12.56 0.36
N LYS A 40 -9.80 -12.23 -0.34
CA LYS A 40 -8.50 -12.04 0.27
C LYS A 40 -8.58 -10.83 1.20
N SER A 41 -8.06 -10.94 2.43
CA SER A 41 -8.05 -9.82 3.35
C SER A 41 -7.04 -8.76 2.92
N PHE A 42 -7.18 -7.56 3.49
CA PHE A 42 -6.22 -6.46 3.40
C PHE A 42 -5.57 -6.24 4.78
N ASP A 43 -4.61 -5.31 4.89
CA ASP A 43 -3.74 -5.26 6.07
C ASP A 43 -4.27 -4.38 7.20
N PHE A 44 -4.85 -3.19 6.89
CA PHE A 44 -5.23 -2.22 7.91
C PHE A 44 -6.51 -1.47 7.59
N VAL A 45 -7.28 -1.18 8.63
CA VAL A 45 -8.29 -0.11 8.62
C VAL A 45 -7.68 1.09 9.34
N VAL A 46 -7.64 2.24 8.68
CA VAL A 46 -7.07 3.48 9.21
C VAL A 46 -8.16 4.53 9.36
N TYR A 47 -8.27 5.11 10.54
CA TYR A 47 -9.24 6.15 10.83
C TYR A 47 -8.60 7.52 10.65
N SER A 48 -8.69 8.05 9.42
CA SER A 48 -8.12 9.34 9.05
C SER A 48 -8.78 10.50 9.79
N LYS A 49 -7.99 11.51 10.16
CA LYS A 49 -8.48 12.71 10.86
C LYS A 49 -9.21 13.70 9.95
N ASN A 50 -8.78 13.79 8.69
CA ASN A 50 -9.18 14.86 7.78
C ASN A 50 -9.79 14.37 6.47
N GLY A 51 -10.09 13.10 6.36
CA GLY A 51 -10.61 12.52 5.13
C GLY A 51 -11.41 11.26 5.38
N PRO A 52 -11.73 10.49 4.34
CA PRO A 52 -12.38 9.20 4.52
C PRO A 52 -11.46 8.25 5.29
N ASN A 53 -12.05 7.30 6.00
CA ASN A 53 -11.31 6.20 6.58
C ASN A 53 -10.73 5.33 5.47
N LEU A 54 -9.59 4.70 5.72
CA LEU A 54 -8.84 3.99 4.69
C LEU A 54 -8.86 2.48 4.93
N LEU A 55 -9.03 1.73 3.85
CA LEU A 55 -8.74 0.31 3.79
C LEU A 55 -7.41 0.17 3.06
N VAL A 56 -6.38 -0.28 3.76
CA VAL A 56 -5.01 -0.24 3.25
C VAL A 56 -4.46 -1.63 3.01
N ASP A 57 -3.97 -1.87 1.81
CA ASP A 57 -3.16 -3.03 1.47
C ASP A 57 -1.70 -2.57 1.27
N VAL A 58 -0.80 -3.06 2.12
CA VAL A 58 0.61 -2.68 2.14
C VAL A 58 1.40 -3.55 1.18
N LYS A 59 2.16 -2.90 0.29
CA LYS A 59 3.05 -3.55 -0.67
C LYS A 59 4.49 -3.16 -0.39
N GLY A 60 5.23 -4.02 0.29
CA GLY A 60 6.64 -3.79 0.60
C GLY A 60 7.55 -4.03 -0.61
N ARG A 61 8.48 -3.11 -0.88
CA ARG A 61 9.47 -3.20 -1.95
C ARG A 61 10.82 -2.70 -1.46
N GLN A 62 11.89 -3.31 -1.96
CA GLN A 62 13.23 -2.83 -1.69
C GLN A 62 13.70 -1.94 -2.85
N LEU A 63 14.17 -0.74 -2.53
CA LEU A 63 14.75 0.18 -3.48
C LEU A 63 16.27 0.24 -3.27
N ARG A 64 17.01 -0.55 -4.06
CA ARG A 64 18.47 -0.68 -3.91
C ARG A 64 19.26 0.48 -4.49
N ASP A 65 18.76 1.05 -5.58
CA ASP A 65 19.41 2.14 -6.28
C ASP A 65 18.36 3.10 -6.86
N ARG A 66 18.37 4.34 -6.37
CA ARG A 66 17.48 5.39 -6.88
C ARG A 66 17.84 5.82 -8.31
N ALA A 67 19.09 5.66 -8.70
CA ALA A 67 19.58 5.97 -10.05
C ALA A 67 19.29 4.84 -11.04
N ALA A 68 18.89 3.65 -10.56
CA ALA A 68 18.57 2.54 -11.44
C ALA A 68 17.39 2.88 -12.36
N LYS A 69 17.55 2.60 -13.64
CA LYS A 69 16.54 2.83 -14.69
C LYS A 69 15.19 2.13 -14.46
N ARG A 70 15.10 1.26 -13.47
CA ARG A 70 13.89 0.46 -13.17
C ARG A 70 12.81 1.21 -12.36
N GLY A 71 13.13 2.35 -11.75
CA GLY A 71 12.18 3.14 -10.98
C GLY A 71 11.54 2.39 -9.81
N PHE A 72 10.43 2.92 -9.33
CA PHE A 72 9.64 2.31 -8.26
C PHE A 72 8.83 1.13 -8.79
N GLU A 73 8.98 -0.04 -8.16
CA GLU A 73 8.12 -1.18 -8.46
C GLU A 73 6.71 -0.94 -7.88
N THR A 74 5.69 -1.06 -8.73
CA THR A 74 4.29 -0.76 -8.40
C THR A 74 3.37 -1.93 -8.68
N TRP A 75 3.93 -3.12 -8.83
CA TRP A 75 3.14 -4.30 -9.19
C TRP A 75 2.36 -4.86 -8.00
N THR A 76 1.20 -5.39 -8.31
CA THR A 76 0.35 -6.21 -7.44
C THR A 76 -0.36 -7.26 -8.27
N THR A 77 -1.12 -8.16 -7.65
CA THR A 77 -1.92 -9.13 -8.40
C THR A 77 -3.27 -8.54 -8.82
N GLU A 78 -3.81 -8.99 -9.94
CA GLU A 78 -5.17 -8.63 -10.37
C GLU A 78 -6.20 -8.96 -9.28
N ARG A 79 -6.00 -10.07 -8.57
CA ARG A 79 -6.86 -10.51 -7.48
C ARG A 79 -6.82 -9.54 -6.29
N ASP A 80 -5.64 -9.05 -5.90
CA ASP A 80 -5.53 -8.08 -4.81
C ASP A 80 -6.35 -6.81 -5.12
N VAL A 81 -6.28 -6.33 -6.35
CA VAL A 81 -7.06 -5.17 -6.79
C VAL A 81 -8.56 -5.47 -6.75
N ALA A 82 -8.98 -6.60 -7.30
CA ALA A 82 -10.40 -6.98 -7.36
C ALA A 82 -11.00 -7.19 -5.96
N ASP A 83 -10.30 -7.90 -5.09
CA ASP A 83 -10.79 -8.20 -3.75
C ASP A 83 -10.84 -6.93 -2.88
N LEU A 84 -9.83 -6.06 -2.97
CA LEU A 84 -9.82 -4.80 -2.22
C LEU A 84 -10.94 -3.85 -2.68
N MET A 85 -11.27 -3.84 -3.98
CA MET A 85 -12.43 -3.09 -4.47
C MET A 85 -13.75 -3.61 -3.90
N GLN A 86 -13.90 -4.92 -3.75
CA GLN A 86 -15.09 -5.49 -3.11
C GLN A 86 -15.16 -5.08 -1.63
N TRP A 87 -14.04 -5.06 -0.92
CA TRP A 87 -13.99 -4.58 0.46
C TRP A 87 -14.43 -3.12 0.59
N GLU A 88 -14.00 -2.26 -0.33
CA GLU A 88 -14.46 -0.87 -0.35
C GLU A 88 -15.98 -0.76 -0.47
N GLN A 89 -16.59 -1.57 -1.33
CA GLN A 89 -18.05 -1.63 -1.45
C GLN A 89 -18.74 -2.13 -0.17
N VAL A 90 -18.15 -3.11 0.49
CA VAL A 90 -18.68 -3.68 1.74
C VAL A 90 -18.67 -2.68 2.87
N PHE A 91 -17.56 -1.96 3.05
CA PHE A 91 -17.46 -0.92 4.07
C PHE A 91 -18.34 0.28 3.73
N GLY A 92 -18.51 0.58 2.44
CA GLY A 92 -19.45 1.61 1.96
C GLY A 92 -18.94 3.03 2.15
N ASP A 93 -19.90 3.95 2.23
CA ASP A 93 -19.61 5.38 2.34
C ASP A 93 -18.74 5.73 3.54
N GLY A 94 -17.82 6.66 3.34
CA GLY A 94 -16.86 7.08 4.38
C GLY A 94 -15.58 6.27 4.42
N PHE A 95 -15.46 5.22 3.59
CA PHE A 95 -14.24 4.42 3.43
C PHE A 95 -13.70 4.49 2.02
N LYS A 96 -12.38 4.52 1.91
CA LYS A 96 -11.65 4.53 0.64
C LYS A 96 -10.54 3.49 0.68
N ALA A 97 -10.46 2.66 -0.33
CA ALA A 97 -9.36 1.70 -0.47
C ALA A 97 -8.14 2.35 -1.13
N ILE A 98 -6.98 2.10 -0.56
CA ILE A 98 -5.69 2.51 -1.10
C ILE A 98 -4.69 1.35 -1.13
N LEU A 99 -3.80 1.37 -2.12
CA LEU A 99 -2.57 0.60 -2.10
C LEU A 99 -1.48 1.48 -1.50
N CYS A 100 -0.78 0.99 -0.47
CA CYS A 100 0.34 1.68 0.13
C CYS A 100 1.63 0.96 -0.22
N PHE A 101 2.42 1.54 -1.12
CA PHE A 101 3.75 1.04 -1.44
C PHE A 101 4.74 1.57 -0.42
N VAL A 102 5.37 0.66 0.31
CA VAL A 102 6.39 0.97 1.31
C VAL A 102 7.74 0.54 0.75
N TYR A 103 8.57 1.53 0.39
CA TYR A 103 9.89 1.30 -0.19
C TYR A 103 10.95 1.36 0.91
N TRP A 104 11.67 0.27 1.11
CA TRP A 104 12.88 0.30 1.92
C TRP A 104 14.03 0.83 1.10
N ILE A 105 14.61 1.95 1.54
CA ILE A 105 15.72 2.63 0.87
C ILE A 105 17.01 2.29 1.63
N GLU A 106 17.90 1.53 0.97
CA GLU A 106 19.12 1.05 1.64
C GLU A 106 20.07 2.18 2.02
N THR A 107 20.18 3.21 1.18
CA THR A 107 21.12 4.30 1.42
C THR A 107 20.53 5.63 0.97
N PRO A 108 19.73 6.29 1.83
CA PRO A 108 19.27 7.64 1.51
C PRO A 108 20.43 8.62 1.62
N LEU A 109 20.74 9.33 0.54
CA LEU A 109 21.74 10.39 0.57
C LEU A 109 21.20 11.64 1.27
N THR A 110 19.91 11.92 1.14
CA THR A 110 19.23 13.05 1.75
C THR A 110 17.78 12.66 2.06
N PRO A 111 17.28 12.89 3.29
CA PRO A 111 15.87 12.71 3.58
C PRO A 111 15.00 13.59 2.70
N GLU A 112 13.93 13.00 2.13
CA GLU A 112 12.95 13.70 1.29
C GLU A 112 11.56 13.61 1.91
N PRO A 113 10.60 14.48 1.50
CA PRO A 113 9.21 14.38 1.93
C PRO A 113 8.64 12.97 1.68
N GLY A 114 7.95 12.43 2.67
CA GLY A 114 7.42 11.06 2.63
C GLY A 114 8.37 9.99 3.14
N MET A 115 9.63 10.33 3.41
CA MET A 115 10.57 9.41 4.03
C MET A 115 10.37 9.34 5.56
N PHE A 116 10.54 8.14 6.08
CA PHE A 116 10.37 7.83 7.49
C PHE A 116 11.46 6.88 7.95
N GLU A 117 12.13 7.21 9.07
CA GLU A 117 13.13 6.34 9.69
C GLU A 117 12.48 5.46 10.76
N TYR A 118 12.71 4.15 10.65
CA TYR A 118 12.24 3.18 11.61
C TYR A 118 13.31 2.08 11.80
N ARG A 119 13.77 1.89 13.02
CA ARG A 119 14.80 0.90 13.40
C ARG A 119 16.03 0.94 12.49
N ASP A 120 16.63 2.11 12.39
CA ASP A 120 17.84 2.37 11.58
C ASP A 120 17.68 2.07 10.07
N ARG A 121 16.44 2.05 9.59
CA ARG A 121 16.10 1.89 8.17
C ARG A 121 15.24 3.05 7.70
N TRP A 122 15.47 3.44 6.45
CA TRP A 122 14.69 4.49 5.81
C TRP A 122 13.62 3.89 4.89
N TYR A 123 12.43 4.42 4.99
CA TYR A 123 11.28 4.00 4.19
C TYR A 123 10.64 5.20 3.52
N LEU A 124 10.17 4.99 2.28
CA LEU A 124 9.29 5.92 1.57
C LEU A 124 7.91 5.27 1.48
N LEU A 125 6.90 5.91 2.06
CA LEU A 125 5.53 5.40 2.07
C LEU A 125 4.67 6.22 1.13
N MET A 126 4.17 5.57 0.07
CA MET A 126 3.39 6.21 -0.99
C MET A 126 2.03 5.52 -1.13
N GLY A 127 0.96 6.30 -0.96
CA GLY A 127 -0.41 5.82 -1.12
C GLY A 127 -0.97 6.17 -2.50
N ILE A 128 -1.77 5.26 -3.06
CA ILE A 128 -2.50 5.45 -4.31
C ILE A 128 -3.95 5.03 -4.11
N ASP A 129 -4.87 5.87 -4.54
CA ASP A 129 -6.29 5.49 -4.62
C ASP A 129 -6.47 4.24 -5.47
N LEU A 130 -7.19 3.26 -4.95
CA LEU A 130 -7.35 1.98 -5.64
C LEU A 130 -8.08 2.12 -6.99
N ALA A 131 -9.08 2.98 -7.07
CA ALA A 131 -9.80 3.22 -8.32
C ALA A 131 -8.90 3.88 -9.37
N GLU A 132 -8.07 4.84 -8.96
CA GLU A 132 -7.07 5.47 -9.85
C GLU A 132 -6.01 4.45 -10.31
N TYR A 133 -5.52 3.62 -9.39
CA TYR A 133 -4.60 2.53 -9.73
C TYR A 133 -5.20 1.60 -10.77
N ARG A 134 -6.43 1.13 -10.53
CA ARG A 134 -7.14 0.22 -11.43
C ARG A 134 -7.33 0.81 -12.83
N ASN A 135 -7.65 2.10 -12.92
CA ASN A 135 -7.85 2.77 -14.21
C ASN A 135 -6.57 2.91 -15.03
N ALA A 136 -5.43 3.07 -14.35
CA ALA A 136 -4.13 3.28 -14.99
C ALA A 136 -3.28 2.01 -15.12
N MET A 137 -3.61 0.94 -14.37
CA MET A 137 -2.81 -0.28 -14.35
C MET A 137 -2.73 -0.95 -15.72
N ARG A 138 -1.57 -1.56 -15.97
CA ARG A 138 -1.32 -2.37 -17.17
C ARG A 138 -0.85 -3.76 -16.78
N ARG A 139 -1.16 -4.73 -17.61
CA ARG A 139 -0.71 -6.10 -17.39
C ARG A 139 0.82 -6.18 -17.41
N ARG A 140 1.38 -6.72 -16.35
CA ARG A 140 2.82 -6.95 -16.20
C ARG A 140 3.21 -8.37 -16.59
N SER A 141 2.47 -9.37 -16.10
CA SER A 141 2.71 -10.77 -16.39
C SER A 141 1.39 -11.54 -16.45
N VAL A 142 1.17 -12.25 -17.55
CA VAL A 142 0.03 -13.16 -17.70
C VAL A 142 0.19 -14.37 -16.79
N LYS A 143 1.40 -14.95 -16.74
CA LYS A 143 1.72 -16.14 -15.94
C LYS A 143 1.47 -15.93 -14.44
N TRP A 144 1.80 -14.75 -13.92
CA TRP A 144 1.70 -14.42 -12.51
C TRP A 144 0.47 -13.56 -12.18
N GLU A 145 -0.37 -13.29 -13.18
CA GLU A 145 -1.58 -12.45 -13.04
C GLU A 145 -1.29 -11.13 -12.33
N THR A 146 -0.17 -10.49 -12.69
CA THR A 146 0.26 -9.23 -12.07
C THR A 146 0.05 -8.05 -13.00
N VAL A 147 -0.23 -6.91 -12.36
CA VAL A 147 -0.39 -5.59 -12.98
C VAL A 147 0.58 -4.60 -12.35
N SER A 148 0.86 -3.52 -13.02
CA SER A 148 1.68 -2.42 -12.51
C SER A 148 1.30 -1.10 -13.13
N LEU A 149 1.79 0.00 -12.56
CA LEU A 149 1.63 1.33 -13.15
C LEU A 149 2.83 1.70 -14.02
N PRO A 150 2.61 2.39 -15.16
CA PRO A 150 3.68 3.14 -15.81
C PRO A 150 4.29 4.17 -14.84
N ALA A 151 5.59 4.43 -14.99
CA ALA A 151 6.31 5.34 -14.09
C ALA A 151 5.73 6.75 -14.02
N GLU A 152 5.21 7.25 -15.13
CA GLU A 152 4.57 8.58 -15.20
C GLU A 152 3.26 8.61 -14.42
N ASP A 153 2.44 7.57 -14.56
CA ASP A 153 1.17 7.44 -13.81
C ASP A 153 1.44 7.33 -12.31
N PHE A 154 2.44 6.54 -11.91
CA PHE A 154 2.84 6.47 -10.51
C PHE A 154 3.22 7.85 -9.94
N ARG A 155 4.05 8.60 -10.66
CA ARG A 155 4.47 9.94 -10.22
C ARG A 155 3.33 10.93 -10.10
N SER A 156 2.30 10.81 -10.93
CA SER A 156 1.14 11.72 -10.90
C SER A 156 0.07 11.30 -9.90
N LEU A 157 -0.11 10.00 -9.65
CA LEU A 157 -1.19 9.46 -8.82
C LEU A 157 -0.77 9.18 -7.37
N ALA A 158 0.48 8.76 -7.15
CA ALA A 158 0.97 8.42 -5.82
C ALA A 158 1.28 9.68 -5.00
N ARG A 159 0.86 9.65 -3.74
CA ARG A 159 1.10 10.73 -2.78
C ARG A 159 1.71 10.17 -1.51
N PRO A 160 2.56 10.92 -0.80
CA PRO A 160 3.04 10.50 0.52
C PRO A 160 1.87 10.06 1.41
N LEU A 161 2.06 8.96 2.14
CA LEU A 161 0.99 8.42 3.01
C LEU A 161 0.43 9.48 3.96
N GLU A 162 1.29 10.36 4.47
CA GLU A 162 0.87 11.43 5.40
C GLU A 162 -0.23 12.33 4.84
N SER A 163 -0.30 12.50 3.53
CA SER A 163 -1.35 13.31 2.90
C SER A 163 -2.73 12.63 2.88
N TRP A 164 -2.79 11.36 3.24
CA TRP A 164 -4.02 10.57 3.35
C TRP A 164 -4.59 10.51 4.77
N LEU A 165 -3.82 10.89 5.78
CA LEU A 165 -4.12 10.70 7.21
C LEU A 165 -4.92 11.85 7.85
#